data_c79c7942e8d2c3079f2046f829d0c52e
#
_entry.id   c79c7942e8d2c3079f2046f829d0c52e
#
_cell.length_a   1.000
_cell.length_b   1.000
_cell.length_c   1.000
_cell.angle_alpha   90.00
_cell.angle_beta   90.00
_cell.angle_gamma   90.00
#
_symmetry.space_group_name_H-M   'P 1'
#
loop_
_entity.id
_entity.type
_entity.pdbx_description
1 polymer ?
#
loop_
_entity_poly.entity_id
_entity_poly.type
_entity_poly.pdbx_seq_one_letter_code
_entity_poly.pdbx_strand_id
1 'polypeptide(L)'
;ADVQTIVFATSRINTEVLVRYLKDVVERSPDRRGWVRGYRGGYLPRMRREIERGLRDGSVRGVVSTNALELGIDIGKLDCCIISGYPGSVASTWQQAGRAGRRSGSSVAVYLARNLPLDQYIAQHPEFLFEQSPEHARINADNLLILLEHVKCACFEMPFAAGETFGGEDLEELLELLEEGELVHRAEDRWYWMADAYPAQEVSLRSLTRDNFVIVERAGRPAMGSGASGEQFDERLERSGINRPRVIGEIDYSGAFYHIFPKAVY
;
A
#
# COMPACT_ATOMS: atom_id res chain seq x y z
N ALA A 1 25.23 -4.62 23.51
CA ALA A 1 25.44 -5.57 22.42
C ALA A 1 25.24 -4.85 21.09
N ASP A 2 26.16 -5.06 20.17
CA ASP A 2 26.15 -4.49 18.83
C ASP A 2 25.19 -5.28 17.90
N VAL A 3 23.93 -5.39 18.27
CA VAL A 3 22.93 -6.15 17.53
C VAL A 3 22.10 -5.18 16.68
N GLN A 4 22.18 -5.33 15.37
CA GLN A 4 21.29 -4.61 14.45
C GLN A 4 19.91 -5.24 14.42
N THR A 5 18.89 -4.44 14.71
CA THR A 5 17.52 -4.92 14.90
C THR A 5 16.52 -4.21 13.98
N ILE A 6 15.66 -4.99 13.33
CA ILE A 6 14.46 -4.47 12.70
C ILE A 6 13.22 -4.81 13.53
N VAL A 7 12.31 -3.86 13.65
CA VAL A 7 11.01 -4.03 14.28
C VAL A 7 9.93 -3.77 13.24
N PHE A 8 9.11 -4.76 12.94
CA PHE A 8 7.95 -4.58 12.09
C PHE A 8 6.73 -4.17 12.90
N ALA A 9 6.13 -3.06 12.52
CA ALA A 9 4.93 -2.50 13.12
C ALA A 9 3.75 -2.57 12.15
N THR A 10 2.55 -2.77 12.66
CA THR A 10 1.34 -3.01 11.85
C THR A 10 0.76 -1.75 11.21
N SER A 11 1.21 -0.56 11.60
CA SER A 11 0.70 0.70 11.04
C SER A 11 1.77 1.79 11.03
N ARG A 12 1.53 2.83 10.19
CA ARG A 12 2.40 4.02 10.13
C ARG A 12 2.46 4.74 11.48
N ILE A 13 1.33 4.84 12.18
CA ILE A 13 1.24 5.48 13.50
C ILE A 13 2.07 4.69 14.52
N ASN A 14 1.89 3.37 14.58
CA ASN A 14 2.66 2.52 15.49
C ASN A 14 4.16 2.59 15.22
N THR A 15 4.56 2.70 13.96
CA THR A 15 5.97 2.91 13.59
C THR A 15 6.53 4.17 14.23
N GLU A 16 5.85 5.31 14.11
CA GLU A 16 6.32 6.58 14.69
C GLU A 16 6.32 6.57 16.22
N VAL A 17 5.29 5.98 16.84
CA VAL A 17 5.20 5.83 18.29
C VAL A 17 6.37 4.98 18.82
N LEU A 18 6.62 3.82 18.22
CA LEU A 18 7.70 2.94 18.61
C LEU A 18 9.08 3.59 18.39
N VAL A 19 9.28 4.29 17.27
CA VAL A 19 10.51 5.06 17.03
C VAL A 19 10.77 6.06 18.16
N ARG A 20 9.73 6.79 18.57
CA ARG A 20 9.85 7.77 19.65
C ARG A 20 10.26 7.10 20.95
N TYR A 21 9.55 6.06 21.39
CA TYR A 21 9.89 5.33 22.61
C TYR A 21 11.29 4.72 22.57
N LEU A 22 11.68 4.12 21.46
CA LEU A 22 12.99 3.52 21.33
C LEU A 22 14.09 4.57 21.34
N LYS A 23 13.90 5.73 20.73
CA LYS A 23 14.85 6.85 20.81
C LYS A 23 15.03 7.34 22.25
N ASP A 24 13.94 7.53 22.97
CA ASP A 24 13.94 7.99 24.36
C ASP A 24 14.70 7.02 25.29
N VAL A 25 14.77 5.74 24.95
CA VAL A 25 15.50 4.73 25.72
C VAL A 25 16.92 4.54 25.24
N VAL A 26 17.13 4.42 23.92
CA VAL A 26 18.41 4.01 23.32
C VAL A 26 19.34 5.22 23.12
N GLU A 27 18.80 6.34 22.67
CA GLU A 27 19.56 7.54 22.29
C GLU A 27 19.76 8.52 23.46
N ARG A 28 19.79 8.03 24.71
CA ARG A 28 20.05 8.85 25.89
C ARG A 28 21.48 9.41 25.91
N SER A 29 22.42 8.68 25.37
CA SER A 29 23.82 9.10 25.25
C SER A 29 24.05 9.79 23.89
N PRO A 30 24.88 10.86 23.85
CA PRO A 30 25.14 11.60 22.60
C PRO A 30 25.76 10.74 21.48
N ASP A 31 26.56 9.75 21.83
CA ASP A 31 27.21 8.79 20.93
C ASP A 31 26.21 7.85 20.21
N ARG A 32 25.04 7.72 20.77
CA ARG A 32 23.96 6.87 20.20
C ARG A 32 22.90 7.63 19.38
N ARG A 33 23.10 8.93 19.23
CA ARG A 33 22.18 9.73 18.43
C ARG A 33 22.12 9.24 16.98
N GLY A 34 20.90 9.01 16.51
CA GLY A 34 20.67 8.54 15.15
C GLY A 34 20.71 7.03 14.97
N TRP A 35 20.93 6.26 16.03
CA TRP A 35 20.92 4.80 15.98
C TRP A 35 19.55 4.23 15.63
N VAL A 36 18.47 4.90 16.04
CA VAL A 36 17.10 4.46 15.80
C VAL A 36 16.44 5.29 14.72
N ARG A 37 15.88 4.63 13.72
CA ARG A 37 15.17 5.26 12.59
C ARG A 37 13.82 4.60 12.36
N GLY A 38 12.86 5.38 11.89
CA GLY A 38 11.62 4.86 11.29
C GLY A 38 11.81 4.65 9.80
N TYR A 39 11.04 3.71 9.22
CA TYR A 39 10.99 3.50 7.78
C TYR A 39 9.58 3.12 7.36
N ARG A 40 8.96 3.91 6.48
CA ARG A 40 7.60 3.66 6.01
C ARG A 40 7.32 4.29 4.64
N GLY A 41 6.27 3.85 4.00
CA GLY A 41 5.72 4.57 2.85
C GLY A 41 5.37 6.02 3.21
N GLY A 42 5.63 6.93 2.30
CA GLY A 42 5.43 8.37 2.50
C GLY A 42 6.68 9.14 2.99
N TYR A 43 7.74 8.47 3.35
CA TYR A 43 9.04 9.15 3.52
C TYR A 43 9.61 9.54 2.16
N LEU A 44 10.26 10.70 2.10
CA LEU A 44 10.95 11.14 0.90
C LEU A 44 11.99 10.11 0.43
N PRO A 45 12.15 9.89 -0.88
CA PRO A 45 13.12 8.92 -1.41
C PRO A 45 14.55 9.13 -0.89
N ARG A 46 14.96 10.38 -0.70
CA ARG A 46 16.27 10.70 -0.13
C ARG A 46 16.42 10.17 1.30
N MET A 47 15.41 10.41 2.15
CA MET A 47 15.41 9.92 3.53
C MET A 47 15.48 8.39 3.61
N ARG A 48 14.71 7.71 2.74
CA ARG A 48 14.74 6.24 2.69
C ARG A 48 16.14 5.73 2.34
N ARG A 49 16.77 6.29 1.29
CA ARG A 49 18.15 5.91 0.89
C ARG A 49 19.20 6.19 1.98
N GLU A 50 19.04 7.26 2.75
CA GLU A 50 19.92 7.55 3.91
C GLU A 50 19.79 6.47 4.99
N ILE A 51 18.57 6.06 5.32
CA ILE A 51 18.30 4.99 6.30
C ILE A 51 18.84 3.64 5.81
N GLU A 52 18.58 3.30 4.55
CA GLU A 52 19.07 2.06 3.91
C GLU A 52 20.61 2.01 3.92
N ARG A 53 21.26 3.13 3.62
CA ARG A 53 22.73 3.24 3.72
C ARG A 53 23.20 3.05 5.16
N GLY A 54 22.56 3.74 6.12
CA GLY A 54 22.88 3.64 7.53
C GLY A 54 22.70 2.23 8.10
N LEU A 55 21.75 1.45 7.58
CA LEU A 55 21.63 0.03 7.94
C LEU A 55 22.77 -0.81 7.36
N ARG A 56 23.22 -0.53 6.14
CA ARG A 56 24.34 -1.27 5.51
C ARG A 56 25.69 -0.95 6.16
N ASP A 57 25.95 0.30 6.50
CA ASP A 57 27.22 0.72 7.10
C ASP A 57 27.24 0.56 8.63
N GLY A 58 26.09 0.23 9.23
CA GLY A 58 25.96 0.00 10.67
C GLY A 58 25.81 1.26 11.52
N SER A 59 25.68 2.45 10.93
CA SER A 59 25.41 3.69 11.66
C SER A 59 23.97 3.73 12.21
N VAL A 60 23.03 3.04 11.55
CA VAL A 60 21.69 2.77 12.08
C VAL A 60 21.67 1.37 12.70
N ARG A 61 21.39 1.29 13.99
CA ARG A 61 21.37 0.04 14.77
C ARG A 61 19.97 -0.53 14.95
N GLY A 62 18.96 0.32 14.92
CA GLY A 62 17.55 -0.07 15.05
C GLY A 62 16.69 0.61 14.01
N VAL A 63 15.87 -0.16 13.32
CA VAL A 63 14.86 0.39 12.40
C VAL A 63 13.48 -0.14 12.76
N VAL A 64 12.51 0.76 12.86
CA VAL A 64 11.10 0.39 12.98
C VAL A 64 10.43 0.63 11.63
N SER A 65 9.84 -0.40 11.06
CA SER A 65 9.27 -0.34 9.73
C SER A 65 7.83 -0.85 9.71
N THR A 66 7.05 -0.36 8.76
CA THR A 66 5.88 -1.08 8.26
C THR A 66 6.36 -2.24 7.37
N ASN A 67 5.46 -2.88 6.62
CA ASN A 67 5.83 -3.86 5.59
C ASN A 67 6.73 -3.29 4.46
N ALA A 68 7.06 -2.00 4.49
CA ALA A 68 7.88 -1.36 3.46
C ALA A 68 9.31 -1.93 3.34
N LEU A 69 9.84 -2.56 4.40
CA LEU A 69 11.12 -3.27 4.38
C LEU A 69 10.98 -4.81 4.31
N GLU A 70 9.77 -5.31 4.09
CA GLU A 70 9.50 -6.74 3.98
C GLU A 70 10.10 -7.33 2.70
N LEU A 71 9.99 -6.59 1.58
CA LEU A 71 10.39 -7.04 0.25
C LEU A 71 11.30 -6.05 -0.48
N GLY A 72 12.15 -6.58 -1.37
CA GLY A 72 12.75 -5.84 -2.48
C GLY A 72 13.93 -4.93 -2.15
N ILE A 73 14.30 -4.72 -0.89
CA ILE A 73 15.37 -3.79 -0.52
C ILE A 73 16.50 -4.55 0.17
N ASP A 74 17.73 -4.36 -0.32
CA ASP A 74 18.93 -4.84 0.37
C ASP A 74 19.34 -3.84 1.43
N ILE A 75 18.98 -4.14 2.68
CA ILE A 75 19.33 -3.37 3.88
C ILE A 75 20.54 -3.93 4.62
N GLY A 76 21.23 -4.93 4.06
CA GLY A 76 22.36 -5.58 4.67
C GLY A 76 21.98 -6.64 5.70
N LYS A 77 22.92 -6.94 6.59
CA LYS A 77 22.75 -7.90 7.68
C LYS A 77 21.97 -7.32 8.84
N LEU A 78 20.91 -7.99 9.22
CA LEU A 78 20.27 -7.73 10.49
C LEU A 78 20.41 -8.96 11.38
N ASP A 79 20.71 -8.75 12.64
CA ASP A 79 20.95 -9.83 13.61
C ASP A 79 19.64 -10.25 14.26
N CYS A 80 18.71 -9.31 14.43
CA CYS A 80 17.44 -9.54 15.10
C CYS A 80 16.28 -8.93 14.30
N CYS A 81 15.18 -9.69 14.21
CA CYS A 81 13.91 -9.23 13.71
C CYS A 81 12.85 -9.34 14.79
N ILE A 82 12.10 -8.28 15.03
CA ILE A 82 10.97 -8.28 15.97
C ILE A 82 9.69 -8.01 15.16
N ILE A 83 8.73 -8.92 15.21
CA ILE A 83 7.44 -8.80 14.54
C ILE A 83 6.40 -8.44 15.60
N SER A 84 5.93 -7.19 15.60
CA SER A 84 4.97 -6.70 16.59
C SER A 84 3.53 -6.93 16.11
N GLY A 85 2.99 -8.09 16.45
CA GLY A 85 1.69 -8.59 16.03
C GLY A 85 1.72 -9.29 14.67
N TYR A 86 0.71 -10.11 14.42
CA TYR A 86 0.59 -10.88 13.19
C TYR A 86 0.42 -9.96 11.97
N PRO A 87 1.25 -10.12 10.91
CA PRO A 87 1.20 -9.25 9.75
C PRO A 87 0.03 -9.54 8.80
N GLY A 88 -0.76 -10.60 9.05
CA GLY A 88 -1.94 -10.95 8.28
C GLY A 88 -1.79 -12.20 7.41
N SER A 89 -0.56 -12.69 7.21
CA SER A 89 -0.31 -13.94 6.49
C SER A 89 0.93 -14.67 7.01
N VAL A 90 0.98 -15.99 6.82
CA VAL A 90 2.15 -16.82 7.12
C VAL A 90 3.32 -16.39 6.22
N ALA A 91 3.04 -16.15 4.93
CA ALA A 91 4.03 -15.68 3.97
C ALA A 91 4.71 -14.38 4.43
N SER A 92 3.94 -13.37 4.82
CA SER A 92 4.46 -12.10 5.33
C SER A 92 5.27 -12.29 6.62
N THR A 93 4.81 -13.16 7.53
CA THR A 93 5.55 -13.48 8.76
C THR A 93 6.94 -14.02 8.45
N TRP A 94 7.05 -14.96 7.52
CA TRP A 94 8.33 -15.54 7.12
C TRP A 94 9.20 -14.55 6.33
N GLN A 95 8.62 -13.69 5.51
CA GLN A 95 9.36 -12.64 4.79
C GLN A 95 9.95 -11.61 5.75
N GLN A 96 9.19 -11.22 6.78
CA GLN A 96 9.66 -10.33 7.84
C GLN A 96 10.75 -11.00 8.69
N ALA A 97 10.53 -12.23 9.14
CA ALA A 97 11.53 -13.00 9.89
C ALA A 97 12.81 -13.19 9.09
N GLY A 98 12.71 -13.43 7.78
CA GLY A 98 13.83 -13.56 6.85
C GLY A 98 14.66 -12.29 6.64
N ARG A 99 14.30 -11.15 7.23
CA ARG A 99 15.15 -9.95 7.28
C ARG A 99 16.31 -10.09 8.26
N ALA A 100 16.23 -11.02 9.18
CA ALA A 100 17.38 -11.39 10.02
C ALA A 100 18.12 -12.60 9.39
N GLY A 101 19.43 -12.68 9.58
CA GLY A 101 20.20 -13.88 9.27
C GLY A 101 20.69 -14.08 7.84
N ARG A 102 20.86 -13.04 7.06
CA ARG A 102 21.30 -13.13 5.64
C ARG A 102 22.78 -13.49 5.42
N ARG A 103 23.60 -13.57 6.46
CA ARG A 103 25.02 -13.98 6.38
C ARG A 103 25.33 -15.02 7.46
N SER A 104 26.42 -15.75 7.30
CA SER A 104 26.85 -16.79 8.25
C SER A 104 26.85 -16.31 9.71
N GLY A 105 25.99 -16.86 10.52
CA GLY A 105 25.86 -16.55 11.96
C GLY A 105 24.44 -16.83 12.47
N SER A 106 24.29 -16.89 13.78
CA SER A 106 22.99 -17.05 14.43
C SER A 106 22.22 -15.74 14.38
N SER A 107 20.94 -15.81 14.05
CA SER A 107 20.01 -14.68 14.06
C SER A 107 18.75 -15.07 14.82
N VAL A 108 18.01 -14.07 15.29
CA VAL A 108 16.81 -14.26 16.09
C VAL A 108 15.64 -13.51 15.46
N ALA A 109 14.53 -14.21 15.27
CA ALA A 109 13.25 -13.58 14.99
C ALA A 109 12.35 -13.76 16.21
N VAL A 110 11.76 -12.67 16.68
CA VAL A 110 10.90 -12.63 17.86
C VAL A 110 9.51 -12.18 17.43
N TYR A 111 8.52 -13.03 17.65
CA TYR A 111 7.11 -12.65 17.47
C TYR A 111 6.55 -12.11 18.79
N LEU A 112 6.11 -10.87 18.80
CA LEU A 112 5.44 -10.24 19.93
C LEU A 112 3.93 -10.25 19.71
N ALA A 113 3.25 -11.20 20.32
CA ALA A 113 1.79 -11.28 20.29
C ALA A 113 1.16 -10.08 21.02
N ARG A 114 0.28 -9.38 20.35
CA ARG A 114 -0.56 -8.35 20.96
C ARG A 114 -1.74 -9.01 21.69
N ASN A 115 -2.46 -8.22 22.48
CA ASN A 115 -3.68 -8.68 23.13
C ASN A 115 -4.89 -8.71 22.15
N LEU A 116 -4.70 -9.37 21.00
CA LEU A 116 -5.74 -9.63 20.00
C LEU A 116 -5.96 -11.13 19.88
N PRO A 117 -7.20 -11.60 19.65
CA PRO A 117 -7.51 -13.04 19.63
C PRO A 117 -6.62 -13.85 18.71
N LEU A 118 -6.37 -13.36 17.49
CA LEU A 118 -5.54 -14.05 16.50
C LEU A 118 -4.06 -14.11 16.92
N ASP A 119 -3.52 -13.00 17.44
CA ASP A 119 -2.13 -12.95 17.93
C ASP A 119 -1.92 -13.93 19.08
N GLN A 120 -2.89 -14.01 20.00
CA GLN A 120 -2.85 -14.94 21.15
C GLN A 120 -3.00 -16.39 20.71
N TYR A 121 -3.88 -16.65 19.74
CA TYR A 121 -4.01 -17.97 19.15
C TYR A 121 -2.69 -18.45 18.53
N ILE A 122 -2.04 -17.65 17.71
CA ILE A 122 -0.76 -17.97 17.07
C ILE A 122 0.35 -18.22 18.13
N ALA A 123 0.37 -17.42 19.20
CA ALA A 123 1.33 -17.60 20.27
C ALA A 123 1.14 -18.93 21.03
N GLN A 124 -0.10 -19.40 21.15
CA GLN A 124 -0.44 -20.69 21.78
C GLN A 124 -0.33 -21.87 20.82
N HIS A 125 -0.43 -21.62 19.52
CA HIS A 125 -0.39 -22.61 18.43
C HIS A 125 0.72 -22.28 17.42
N PRO A 126 2.00 -22.40 17.81
CA PRO A 126 3.13 -22.07 16.94
C PRO A 126 3.19 -22.93 15.68
N GLU A 127 2.62 -24.14 15.71
CA GLU A 127 2.45 -25.03 14.56
C GLU A 127 1.73 -24.33 13.39
N PHE A 128 0.88 -23.34 13.66
CA PHE A 128 0.23 -22.53 12.63
C PHE A 128 1.24 -21.81 11.73
N LEU A 129 2.37 -21.37 12.27
CA LEU A 129 3.43 -20.71 11.50
C LEU A 129 4.45 -21.69 10.92
N PHE A 130 4.69 -22.83 11.58
CA PHE A 130 5.79 -23.72 11.23
C PHE A 130 5.38 -24.91 10.37
N GLU A 131 4.14 -25.38 10.48
CA GLU A 131 3.68 -26.58 9.80
C GLU A 131 2.75 -26.30 8.62
N GLN A 132 2.18 -25.09 8.52
CA GLN A 132 1.31 -24.75 7.41
C GLN A 132 2.10 -24.18 6.24
N SER A 133 1.67 -24.54 5.03
CA SER A 133 2.16 -23.87 3.82
C SER A 133 1.75 -22.40 3.83
N PRO A 134 2.61 -21.50 3.30
CA PRO A 134 2.19 -20.13 3.02
C PRO A 134 0.94 -20.11 2.14
N GLU A 135 0.18 -19.04 2.26
CA GLU A 135 -1.04 -18.84 1.51
C GLU A 135 -0.80 -18.97 0.00
N HIS A 136 -1.65 -19.75 -0.65
CA HIS A 136 -1.62 -19.87 -2.12
C HIS A 136 -2.27 -18.65 -2.75
N ALA A 137 -1.55 -17.98 -3.63
CA ALA A 137 -2.14 -16.96 -4.49
C ALA A 137 -3.13 -17.63 -5.46
N ARG A 138 -4.35 -17.11 -5.52
CA ARG A 138 -5.33 -17.48 -6.54
C ARG A 138 -5.28 -16.44 -7.63
N ILE A 139 -4.87 -16.86 -8.82
CA ILE A 139 -4.79 -16.00 -10.01
C ILE A 139 -5.82 -16.55 -10.99
N ASN A 140 -6.74 -15.69 -11.41
CA ASN A 140 -7.59 -15.93 -12.56
C ASN A 140 -7.12 -14.97 -13.66
N ALA A 141 -6.22 -15.46 -14.52
CA ALA A 141 -5.65 -14.67 -15.61
C ALA A 141 -6.69 -14.35 -16.69
N ASP A 142 -7.71 -15.21 -16.81
CA ASP A 142 -8.78 -15.10 -17.80
C ASP A 142 -10.04 -14.46 -17.20
N ASN A 143 -9.92 -13.73 -16.09
CA ASN A 143 -11.03 -12.93 -15.58
C ASN A 143 -11.38 -11.85 -16.61
N LEU A 144 -12.58 -11.93 -17.15
CA LEU A 144 -13.03 -11.12 -18.27
C LEU A 144 -12.90 -9.60 -18.03
N LEU A 145 -13.17 -9.14 -16.80
CA LEU A 145 -13.03 -7.71 -16.45
C LEU A 145 -11.58 -7.26 -16.47
N ILE A 146 -10.68 -8.10 -15.97
CA ILE A 146 -9.24 -7.80 -15.97
C ILE A 146 -8.71 -7.88 -17.40
N LEU A 147 -9.08 -8.91 -18.14
CA LEU A 147 -8.65 -9.13 -19.51
C LEU A 147 -9.08 -7.98 -20.41
N LEU A 148 -10.32 -7.51 -20.29
CA LEU A 148 -10.85 -6.39 -21.07
C LEU A 148 -10.02 -5.11 -20.85
N GLU A 149 -9.63 -4.80 -19.61
CA GLU A 149 -8.78 -3.66 -19.32
C GLU A 149 -7.36 -3.81 -19.91
N HIS A 150 -6.82 -5.02 -19.90
CA HIS A 150 -5.54 -5.33 -20.55
C HIS A 150 -5.63 -5.23 -22.08
N VAL A 151 -6.72 -5.70 -22.71
CA VAL A 151 -6.96 -5.57 -24.15
C VAL A 151 -7.02 -4.08 -24.55
N LYS A 152 -7.68 -3.23 -23.79
CA LYS A 152 -7.69 -1.77 -24.01
C LYS A 152 -6.27 -1.19 -24.01
N CYS A 153 -5.48 -1.52 -22.99
CA CYS A 153 -4.09 -1.05 -22.87
C CYS A 153 -3.22 -1.55 -24.03
N ALA A 154 -3.36 -2.82 -24.39
CA ALA A 154 -2.59 -3.42 -25.48
C ALA A 154 -2.97 -2.81 -26.84
N CYS A 155 -4.27 -2.60 -27.12
CA CYS A 155 -4.75 -1.96 -28.32
C CYS A 155 -4.26 -0.49 -28.45
N PHE A 156 -4.16 0.21 -27.32
CA PHE A 156 -3.59 1.57 -27.29
C PHE A 156 -2.10 1.57 -27.66
N GLU A 157 -1.33 0.57 -27.19
CA GLU A 157 0.10 0.46 -27.48
C GLU A 157 0.35 0.00 -28.92
N MET A 158 -0.44 -0.94 -29.41
CA MET A 158 -0.29 -1.50 -30.77
C MET A 158 -1.61 -2.07 -31.28
N PRO A 159 -2.02 -1.73 -32.52
CA PRO A 159 -3.24 -2.26 -33.12
C PRO A 159 -3.25 -3.78 -33.21
N PHE A 160 -4.33 -4.43 -32.81
CA PHE A 160 -4.51 -5.87 -33.00
C PHE A 160 -4.83 -6.21 -34.45
N ALA A 161 -4.28 -7.32 -34.94
CA ALA A 161 -4.64 -7.88 -36.23
C ALA A 161 -5.82 -8.87 -36.10
N ALA A 162 -6.61 -9.01 -37.18
CA ALA A 162 -7.68 -10.02 -37.23
C ALA A 162 -7.08 -11.43 -37.06
N GLY A 163 -7.71 -12.24 -36.19
CA GLY A 163 -7.24 -13.59 -35.86
C GLY A 163 -6.07 -13.65 -34.88
N GLU A 164 -5.62 -12.51 -34.33
CA GLU A 164 -4.64 -12.46 -33.24
C GLU A 164 -5.27 -12.95 -31.94
N THR A 165 -4.48 -13.51 -31.03
CA THR A 165 -4.94 -14.02 -29.73
C THR A 165 -4.31 -13.23 -28.59
N PHE A 166 -5.09 -12.99 -27.53
CA PHE A 166 -4.62 -12.32 -26.33
C PHE A 166 -5.34 -12.91 -25.09
N GLY A 167 -4.60 -13.65 -24.29
CA GLY A 167 -5.20 -14.43 -23.20
C GLY A 167 -5.85 -15.74 -23.70
N GLY A 168 -6.77 -16.26 -22.90
CA GLY A 168 -7.49 -17.52 -23.20
C GLY A 168 -8.85 -17.35 -23.82
N GLU A 169 -9.36 -16.13 -23.99
CA GLU A 169 -10.68 -15.79 -24.50
C GLU A 169 -10.63 -15.36 -25.97
N ASP A 170 -11.81 -15.34 -26.62
CA ASP A 170 -11.95 -14.84 -27.98
C ASP A 170 -11.69 -13.33 -28.01
N LEU A 171 -10.52 -12.95 -28.52
CA LEU A 171 -10.10 -11.55 -28.63
C LEU A 171 -11.02 -10.76 -29.57
N GLU A 172 -11.51 -11.38 -30.65
CA GLU A 172 -12.35 -10.70 -31.64
C GLU A 172 -13.69 -10.27 -31.03
N GLU A 173 -14.33 -11.12 -30.21
CA GLU A 173 -15.54 -10.78 -29.47
C GLU A 173 -15.31 -9.60 -28.49
N LEU A 174 -14.16 -9.59 -27.81
CA LEU A 174 -13.81 -8.48 -26.91
C LEU A 174 -13.56 -7.17 -27.65
N LEU A 175 -12.95 -7.22 -28.83
CA LEU A 175 -12.71 -6.04 -29.67
C LEU A 175 -14.00 -5.51 -30.28
N GLU A 176 -14.93 -6.39 -30.68
CA GLU A 176 -16.27 -5.99 -31.13
C GLU A 176 -17.04 -5.27 -30.02
N LEU A 177 -17.01 -5.78 -28.79
CA LEU A 177 -17.60 -5.11 -27.63
C LEU A 177 -17.00 -3.72 -27.39
N LEU A 178 -15.69 -3.58 -27.56
CA LEU A 178 -14.99 -2.30 -27.42
C LEU A 178 -15.32 -1.33 -28.57
N GLU A 179 -15.62 -1.82 -29.77
CA GLU A 179 -16.06 -1.02 -30.91
C GLU A 179 -17.48 -0.52 -30.70
N GLU A 180 -18.40 -1.35 -30.18
CA GLU A 180 -19.74 -0.90 -29.77
C GLU A 180 -19.67 0.22 -28.72
N GLY A 181 -18.65 0.19 -27.87
CA GLY A 181 -18.37 1.23 -26.88
C GLY A 181 -17.60 2.45 -27.41
N GLU A 182 -17.38 2.54 -28.73
CA GLU A 182 -16.63 3.64 -29.39
C GLU A 182 -15.19 3.82 -28.86
N LEU A 183 -14.58 2.77 -28.30
CA LEU A 183 -13.21 2.80 -27.76
C LEU A 183 -12.18 2.38 -28.79
N VAL A 184 -12.53 1.46 -29.68
CA VAL A 184 -11.69 1.00 -30.78
C VAL A 184 -12.44 1.08 -32.09
N HIS A 185 -11.71 1.05 -33.20
CA HIS A 185 -12.30 1.03 -34.53
C HIS A 185 -11.57 0.03 -35.42
N ARG A 186 -12.34 -0.77 -36.14
CA ARG A 186 -11.81 -1.70 -37.12
C ARG A 186 -11.59 -1.00 -38.46
N ALA A 187 -10.36 -1.03 -38.94
CA ALA A 187 -9.99 -0.57 -40.26
C ALA A 187 -9.23 -1.69 -40.98
N GLU A 188 -9.79 -2.15 -42.10
CA GLU A 188 -9.30 -3.31 -42.87
C GLU A 188 -9.23 -4.58 -41.99
N ASP A 189 -8.03 -5.08 -41.72
CA ASP A 189 -7.77 -6.28 -40.93
C ASP A 189 -7.22 -5.96 -39.51
N ARG A 190 -7.35 -4.70 -39.05
CA ARG A 190 -6.80 -4.26 -37.77
C ARG A 190 -7.77 -3.44 -36.93
N TRP A 191 -7.60 -3.54 -35.61
CA TRP A 191 -8.33 -2.81 -34.61
C TRP A 191 -7.45 -1.73 -34.01
N TYR A 192 -7.88 -0.47 -34.10
CA TYR A 192 -7.15 0.71 -33.65
C TYR A 192 -7.83 1.34 -32.44
N TRP A 193 -7.06 1.77 -31.46
CA TRP A 193 -7.58 2.60 -30.37
C TRP A 193 -8.02 3.96 -30.90
N MET A 194 -9.21 4.41 -30.48
CA MET A 194 -9.83 5.63 -31.04
C MET A 194 -10.15 6.66 -29.95
N ALA A 195 -10.34 6.25 -28.70
CA ALA A 195 -10.70 7.16 -27.61
C ALA A 195 -9.54 8.07 -27.21
N ASP A 196 -9.83 9.32 -26.85
CA ASP A 196 -8.82 10.28 -26.36
C ASP A 196 -8.27 9.93 -24.96
N ALA A 197 -8.89 8.98 -24.25
CA ALA A 197 -8.49 8.55 -22.93
C ALA A 197 -7.23 7.66 -22.96
N TYR A 198 -6.35 7.81 -21.97
CA TYR A 198 -5.25 6.89 -21.74
C TYR A 198 -5.72 5.71 -20.89
N PRO A 199 -5.88 4.50 -21.46
CA PRO A 199 -6.60 3.41 -20.80
C PRO A 199 -5.96 2.94 -19.50
N ALA A 200 -4.63 2.99 -19.38
CA ALA A 200 -3.94 2.57 -18.16
C ALA A 200 -4.24 3.45 -16.93
N GLN A 201 -4.77 4.65 -17.09
CA GLN A 201 -5.19 5.48 -15.96
C GLN A 201 -6.42 4.91 -15.25
N GLU A 202 -7.23 4.13 -15.95
CA GLU A 202 -8.43 3.50 -15.41
C GLU A 202 -8.16 2.12 -14.80
N VAL A 203 -6.97 1.55 -15.02
CA VAL A 203 -6.60 0.23 -14.52
C VAL A 203 -6.10 0.33 -13.09
N SER A 204 -6.83 -0.28 -12.15
CA SER A 204 -6.37 -0.42 -10.77
C SER A 204 -5.73 -1.79 -10.55
N LEU A 205 -4.46 -1.81 -10.14
CA LEU A 205 -3.77 -3.04 -9.74
C LEU A 205 -4.17 -3.54 -8.33
N ARG A 206 -5.02 -2.80 -7.62
CA ARG A 206 -5.41 -3.09 -6.24
C ARG A 206 -6.90 -3.33 -6.04
N SER A 207 -7.73 -2.78 -6.91
CA SER A 207 -9.18 -2.83 -6.80
C SER A 207 -9.79 -3.22 -8.13
N LEU A 208 -10.78 -4.12 -8.10
CA LEU A 208 -11.58 -4.49 -9.28
C LEU A 208 -12.73 -3.52 -9.52
N THR A 209 -13.03 -2.64 -8.55
CA THR A 209 -14.11 -1.66 -8.67
C THR A 209 -13.53 -0.30 -9.03
N ARG A 210 -14.17 0.35 -10.01
CA ARG A 210 -13.84 1.73 -10.45
C ARG A 210 -14.38 2.79 -9.51
N ASP A 211 -15.23 2.41 -8.56
CA ASP A 211 -15.86 3.33 -7.63
C ASP A 211 -14.87 3.77 -6.56
N ASN A 212 -14.40 4.99 -6.69
CA ASN A 212 -13.54 5.64 -5.73
C ASN A 212 -14.30 6.75 -5.01
N PHE A 213 -14.00 6.93 -3.72
CA PHE A 213 -14.44 8.08 -2.95
C PHE A 213 -13.35 9.15 -2.99
N VAL A 214 -13.71 10.34 -3.42
CA VAL A 214 -12.82 11.50 -3.39
C VAL A 214 -12.95 12.17 -2.03
N ILE A 215 -11.83 12.27 -1.31
CA ILE A 215 -11.76 12.94 -0.02
C ILE A 215 -11.47 14.41 -0.28
N VAL A 216 -12.41 15.28 0.12
CA VAL A 216 -12.34 16.72 -0.12
C VAL A 216 -12.23 17.47 1.19
N GLU A 217 -11.25 18.33 1.31
CA GLU A 217 -11.18 19.31 2.39
C GLU A 217 -12.16 20.45 2.09
N ARG A 218 -13.18 20.60 2.94
CA ARG A 218 -14.00 21.82 2.96
C ARG A 218 -13.38 22.81 3.94
N ALA A 219 -13.00 23.96 3.48
CA ALA A 219 -12.49 25.00 4.37
C ALA A 219 -13.53 25.36 5.42
N GLY A 220 -13.11 25.28 6.65
CA GLY A 220 -13.70 25.55 7.94
C GLY A 220 -15.18 25.89 8.03
N ARG A 221 -15.94 24.94 8.57
CA ARG A 221 -17.17 25.31 9.32
C ARG A 221 -16.71 26.07 10.57
N PRO A 222 -17.19 27.30 10.81
CA PRO A 222 -17.03 27.91 12.12
C PRO A 222 -17.70 26.99 13.15
N ALA A 223 -17.08 26.85 14.32
CA ALA A 223 -17.63 26.05 15.43
C ALA A 223 -19.10 26.36 15.65
N MET A 224 -19.91 25.33 15.77
CA MET A 224 -21.34 25.46 16.02
C MET A 224 -21.60 26.37 17.22
N GLY A 225 -22.16 27.55 16.93
CA GLY A 225 -22.63 28.50 17.92
C GLY A 225 -23.37 29.62 17.20
N SER A 226 -24.60 29.37 16.82
CA SER A 226 -25.73 30.25 16.56
C SER A 226 -26.49 29.97 15.25
N GLY A 227 -27.58 29.33 15.33
CA GLY A 227 -28.93 29.58 14.79
C GLY A 227 -29.14 29.95 13.30
N ALA A 228 -28.26 29.53 12.34
CA ALA A 228 -28.58 29.67 10.93
C ALA A 228 -28.68 28.29 10.28
N SER A 229 -29.74 28.03 9.53
CA SER A 229 -29.95 26.80 8.77
C SER A 229 -28.82 26.62 7.74
N GLY A 230 -28.27 25.39 7.64
CA GLY A 230 -27.10 25.08 6.83
C GLY A 230 -27.19 25.43 5.34
N GLU A 231 -28.39 25.49 4.77
CA GLU A 231 -28.64 25.79 3.37
C GLU A 231 -28.35 27.25 2.98
N GLN A 232 -28.68 28.22 3.86
CA GLN A 232 -28.40 29.63 3.59
C GLN A 232 -26.90 29.99 3.67
N PHE A 233 -26.11 29.18 4.35
CA PHE A 233 -24.67 29.39 4.47
C PHE A 233 -23.90 28.89 3.26
N ASP A 234 -24.32 27.78 2.66
CA ASP A 234 -23.70 27.22 1.47
C ASP A 234 -23.89 28.14 0.23
N GLU A 235 -25.09 28.77 0.04
CA GLU A 235 -25.32 29.71 -1.05
C GLU A 235 -24.48 31.00 -0.97
N ARG A 236 -24.15 31.47 0.23
CA ARG A 236 -23.29 32.66 0.40
C ARG A 236 -21.81 32.37 0.11
N LEU A 237 -21.34 31.17 0.41
CA LEU A 237 -19.96 30.74 0.13
C LEU A 237 -19.73 30.48 -1.36
N GLU A 238 -20.71 29.94 -2.06
CA GLU A 238 -20.65 29.76 -3.51
C GLU A 238 -20.56 31.09 -4.28
N ARG A 239 -21.23 32.14 -3.80
CA ARG A 239 -21.17 33.48 -4.39
C ARG A 239 -19.86 34.24 -4.14
N SER A 240 -19.09 33.88 -3.09
CA SER A 240 -17.86 34.59 -2.74
C SER A 240 -16.60 34.09 -3.48
N GLY A 241 -16.68 32.99 -4.23
CA GLY A 241 -15.56 32.44 -5.02
C GLY A 241 -14.35 31.95 -4.19
N ILE A 242 -14.44 31.94 -2.85
CA ILE A 242 -13.28 31.76 -1.95
C ILE A 242 -13.07 30.30 -1.55
N ASN A 243 -13.99 29.40 -1.89
CA ASN A 243 -13.93 28.03 -1.35
C ASN A 243 -14.12 26.96 -2.42
N ARG A 244 -13.13 26.76 -3.27
CA ARG A 244 -13.07 25.54 -4.06
C ARG A 244 -12.66 24.38 -3.13
N PRO A 245 -13.44 23.31 -3.03
CA PRO A 245 -13.06 22.15 -2.24
C PRO A 245 -11.72 21.62 -2.79
N ARG A 246 -10.76 21.41 -1.87
CA ARG A 246 -9.47 20.87 -2.22
C ARG A 246 -9.52 19.36 -2.10
N VAL A 247 -9.23 18.66 -3.18
CA VAL A 247 -9.05 17.20 -3.13
C VAL A 247 -7.77 16.89 -2.34
N ILE A 248 -7.89 16.12 -1.26
CA ILE A 248 -6.77 15.70 -0.41
C ILE A 248 -6.39 14.24 -0.62
N GLY A 249 -7.26 13.44 -1.22
CA GLY A 249 -6.97 12.05 -1.53
C GLY A 249 -8.13 11.34 -2.20
N GLU A 250 -7.86 10.11 -2.59
CA GLU A 250 -8.83 9.16 -3.09
C GLU A 250 -8.70 7.85 -2.33
N ILE A 251 -9.81 7.15 -2.15
CA ILE A 251 -9.85 5.84 -1.55
C ILE A 251 -10.80 4.95 -2.35
N ASP A 252 -10.40 3.71 -2.59
CA ASP A 252 -11.25 2.75 -3.26
C ASP A 252 -12.49 2.38 -2.43
N TYR A 253 -13.53 1.87 -3.11
CA TYR A 253 -14.81 1.53 -2.48
C TYR A 253 -14.64 0.57 -1.30
N SER A 254 -13.80 -0.44 -1.43
CA SER A 254 -13.56 -1.43 -0.38
C SER A 254 -12.81 -0.84 0.82
N GLY A 255 -11.83 0.01 0.56
CA GLY A 255 -11.05 0.70 1.60
C GLY A 255 -11.86 1.76 2.35
N ALA A 256 -12.87 2.35 1.69
CA ALA A 256 -13.69 3.40 2.30
C ALA A 256 -14.37 2.95 3.59
N PHE A 257 -14.88 1.71 3.64
CA PHE A 257 -15.54 1.17 4.83
C PHE A 257 -14.61 1.04 6.05
N TYR A 258 -13.30 0.91 5.82
CA TYR A 258 -12.31 0.76 6.88
C TYR A 258 -11.64 2.08 7.26
N HIS A 259 -11.62 3.05 6.36
CA HIS A 259 -10.85 4.28 6.53
C HIS A 259 -11.70 5.53 6.63
N ILE A 260 -12.88 5.58 5.99
CA ILE A 260 -13.76 6.75 6.07
C ILE A 260 -14.75 6.57 7.22
N PHE A 261 -14.48 7.24 8.33
CA PHE A 261 -15.37 7.26 9.48
C PHE A 261 -15.29 8.63 10.20
N PRO A 262 -16.31 9.01 10.99
CA PRO A 262 -16.28 10.27 11.72
C PRO A 262 -15.04 10.40 12.60
N LYS A 263 -14.32 11.52 12.50
CA LYS A 263 -13.07 11.83 13.20
C LYS A 263 -11.83 11.06 12.70
N ALA A 264 -11.88 10.38 11.55
CA ALA A 264 -10.68 9.90 10.90
C ALA A 264 -9.76 11.08 10.53
N VAL A 265 -8.46 10.90 10.67
CA VAL A 265 -7.43 11.89 10.30
C VAL A 265 -6.77 11.43 9.02
N TYR A 266 -6.79 12.29 8.00
CA TYR A 266 -6.25 12.03 6.67
C TYR A 266 -4.99 12.85 6.41
#